data_e3f2bd6830fdf006e4e786c986ad24e6
#
_entry.id   e3f2bd6830fdf006e4e786c986ad24e6
#
_cell.length_a   1.000
_cell.length_b   1.000
_cell.length_c   1.000
_cell.angle_alpha   90.00
_cell.angle_beta   90.00
_cell.angle_gamma   90.00
#
_symmetry.space_group_name_H-M   'P 1'
#
loop_
_entity.id
_entity.type
_entity.pdbx_description
1 polymer ?
#
loop_
_entity_poly.entity_id
_entity_poly.type
_entity_poly.pdbx_seq_one_letter_code
_entity_poly.pdbx_strand_id
1 'polypeptide(L)'
;MEKLMKRYALTRQGAKDFIICTIVTTIQNIMLMAPVAILYYITSDLISGSISKSNNVAYVIACVIMLVVMGVVFYFQYNTSFFSTYIESEHRRINLAEKLRELPLSFFEKKDLSDLTSTILGDCTVLEHNFSHVMPQFFGSIISTIIIAVSLFFFNCKLAVAALWVLPIALIIVGCSGKVQRGISRKKRKVVLAQEEGFQEYLETVKDLKSYNAEDTYVESLKEKMDNLEKESFRAELGTSVFVISASCILRLGIGTVALVGASLLVKGQIDIMTFFMFILVVSRIYEPMQGTLMNLAAIISQDVNVERMNEITNYPVQSGDGSLDVCLLYT
;
A
#
# COMPACT_ATOMS: atom_id res chain seq x y z
N MET A 1 20.08 1.63 -1.02
CA MET A 1 19.81 1.36 -2.43
C MET A 1 19.84 -0.15 -2.72
N GLU A 2 20.98 -0.84 -2.61
CA GLU A 2 21.08 -2.27 -2.95
C GLU A 2 20.09 -3.19 -2.18
N LYS A 3 19.91 -2.94 -0.87
CA LYS A 3 18.92 -3.69 -0.07
C LYS A 3 17.49 -3.50 -0.57
N LEU A 4 17.16 -2.28 -1.03
CA LEU A 4 15.84 -1.93 -1.54
C LEU A 4 15.60 -2.57 -2.92
N MET A 5 16.61 -2.54 -3.78
CA MET A 5 16.59 -3.20 -5.10
C MET A 5 16.36 -4.70 -4.96
N LYS A 6 17.12 -5.39 -4.10
CA LYS A 6 16.98 -6.84 -3.88
C LYS A 6 15.65 -7.21 -3.23
N ARG A 7 15.19 -6.41 -2.25
CA ARG A 7 13.95 -6.71 -1.51
C ARG A 7 12.69 -6.56 -2.36
N TYR A 8 12.69 -5.67 -3.34
CA TYR A 8 11.50 -5.34 -4.13
C TYR A 8 11.67 -5.58 -5.63
N ALA A 9 12.74 -6.26 -6.03
CA ALA A 9 13.07 -6.51 -7.44
C ALA A 9 12.99 -5.23 -8.31
N LEU A 10 13.58 -4.12 -7.80
CA LEU A 10 13.60 -2.83 -8.47
C LEU A 10 14.90 -2.63 -9.24
N THR A 11 14.82 -1.91 -10.36
CA THR A 11 16.00 -1.35 -11.03
C THR A 11 16.63 -0.25 -10.17
N ARG A 12 17.84 0.17 -10.53
CA ARG A 12 18.51 1.28 -9.84
C ARG A 12 17.73 2.59 -10.01
N GLN A 13 17.10 2.79 -11.16
CA GLN A 13 16.26 3.96 -11.43
C GLN A 13 14.97 3.86 -10.65
N GLY A 14 14.25 2.73 -10.70
CA GLY A 14 13.03 2.51 -9.93
C GLY A 14 13.21 2.68 -8.42
N ALA A 15 14.37 2.29 -7.87
CA ALA A 15 14.68 2.53 -6.46
C ALA A 15 14.87 4.02 -6.13
N LYS A 16 15.44 4.84 -7.04
CA LYS A 16 15.53 6.29 -6.87
C LYS A 16 14.16 6.94 -6.94
N ASP A 17 13.38 6.58 -7.95
CA ASP A 17 12.03 7.11 -8.18
C ASP A 17 11.12 6.80 -7.02
N PHE A 18 11.22 5.60 -6.44
CA PHE A 18 10.50 5.22 -5.24
C PHE A 18 10.85 6.12 -4.03
N ILE A 19 12.14 6.46 -3.83
CA ILE A 19 12.55 7.38 -2.76
C ILE A 19 11.99 8.78 -3.00
N ILE A 20 12.09 9.28 -4.24
CA ILE A 20 11.54 10.60 -4.61
C ILE A 20 10.02 10.63 -4.37
N CYS A 21 9.32 9.60 -4.83
CA CYS A 21 7.89 9.46 -4.62
C CYS A 21 7.52 9.46 -3.12
N THR A 22 8.26 8.73 -2.28
CA THR A 22 8.07 8.71 -0.83
C THR A 22 8.25 10.09 -0.21
N ILE A 23 9.27 10.85 -0.63
CA ILE A 23 9.52 12.22 -0.16
C ILE A 23 8.37 13.14 -0.56
N VAL A 24 7.94 13.10 -1.83
CA VAL A 24 6.83 13.93 -2.33
C VAL A 24 5.52 13.58 -1.62
N THR A 25 5.25 12.30 -1.38
CA THR A 25 4.08 11.85 -0.61
C THR A 25 4.15 12.33 0.85
N THR A 26 5.35 12.36 1.46
CA THR A 26 5.55 12.92 2.79
C THR A 26 5.22 14.42 2.82
N ILE A 27 5.70 15.17 1.83
CA ILE A 27 5.39 16.60 1.68
C ILE A 27 3.88 16.82 1.49
N GLN A 28 3.23 16.01 0.67
CA GLN A 28 1.79 16.05 0.46
C GLN A 28 1.02 15.83 1.78
N ASN A 29 1.38 14.81 2.56
CA ASN A 29 0.74 14.53 3.84
C ASN A 29 0.93 15.68 4.86
N ILE A 30 2.10 16.33 4.88
CA ILE A 30 2.34 17.51 5.71
C ILE A 30 1.52 18.71 5.20
N MET A 31 1.43 18.88 3.88
CA MET A 31 0.67 19.96 3.28
C MET A 31 -0.84 19.88 3.57
N LEU A 32 -1.37 18.66 3.78
CA LEU A 32 -2.75 18.45 4.24
C LEU A 32 -3.01 19.02 5.65
N MET A 33 -1.98 19.40 6.40
CA MET A 33 -2.12 20.13 7.68
C MET A 33 -2.25 21.65 7.49
N ALA A 34 -1.94 22.20 6.32
CA ALA A 34 -2.00 23.64 6.07
C ALA A 34 -3.39 24.27 6.33
N PRO A 35 -4.53 23.61 6.01
CA PRO A 35 -5.86 24.13 6.36
C PRO A 35 -6.05 24.34 7.87
N VAL A 36 -5.43 23.49 8.70
CA VAL A 36 -5.51 23.61 10.17
C VAL A 36 -4.84 24.89 10.64
N ALA A 37 -3.70 25.27 10.04
CA ALA A 37 -3.02 26.52 10.36
C ALA A 37 -3.88 27.76 10.02
N ILE A 38 -4.51 27.76 8.85
CA ILE A 38 -5.41 28.87 8.46
C ILE A 38 -6.61 28.95 9.42
N LEU A 39 -7.21 27.80 9.74
CA LEU A 39 -8.33 27.74 10.69
C LEU A 39 -7.94 28.23 12.07
N TYR A 40 -6.72 27.92 12.53
CA TYR A 40 -6.17 28.42 13.78
C TYR A 40 -6.12 29.96 13.81
N TYR A 41 -5.58 30.60 12.77
CA TYR A 41 -5.50 32.06 12.70
C TYR A 41 -6.88 32.72 12.63
N ILE A 42 -7.80 32.19 11.82
CA ILE A 42 -9.18 32.68 11.74
C ILE A 42 -9.88 32.61 13.10
N THR A 43 -9.74 31.47 13.80
CA THR A 43 -10.37 31.28 15.11
C THR A 43 -9.74 32.18 16.17
N SER A 44 -8.44 32.41 16.11
CA SER A 44 -7.72 33.33 16.99
C SER A 44 -8.22 34.75 16.84
N ASP A 45 -8.37 35.25 15.61
CA ASP A 45 -8.86 36.57 15.32
C ASP A 45 -10.36 36.73 15.71
N LEU A 46 -11.13 35.64 15.58
CA LEU A 46 -12.55 35.62 15.98
C LEU A 46 -12.68 35.78 17.51
N ILE A 47 -11.89 35.05 18.27
CA ILE A 47 -11.92 35.08 19.73
C ILE A 47 -11.40 36.43 20.28
N SER A 48 -10.37 36.99 19.65
CA SER A 48 -9.80 38.27 20.04
C SER A 48 -10.66 39.47 19.60
N GLY A 49 -11.72 39.24 18.81
CA GLY A 49 -12.60 40.30 18.29
C GLY A 49 -11.92 41.21 17.27
N SER A 50 -10.78 40.80 16.71
CA SER A 50 -9.97 41.61 15.78
C SER A 50 -10.37 41.43 14.29
N ILE A 51 -11.50 40.78 14.01
CA ILE A 51 -11.95 40.55 12.64
C ILE A 51 -12.32 41.86 11.96
N SER A 52 -11.52 42.26 10.96
CA SER A 52 -11.76 43.36 10.06
C SER A 52 -12.11 42.87 8.65
N LYS A 53 -12.79 43.70 7.85
CA LYS A 53 -13.01 43.41 6.42
C LYS A 53 -11.71 43.11 5.65
N SER A 54 -10.62 43.79 6.03
CA SER A 54 -9.28 43.56 5.46
C SER A 54 -8.73 42.17 5.75
N ASN A 55 -8.93 41.68 6.99
CA ASN A 55 -8.49 40.34 7.41
C ASN A 55 -9.24 39.24 6.66
N ASN A 56 -10.53 39.41 6.43
CA ASN A 56 -11.35 38.45 5.68
C ASN A 56 -10.85 38.27 4.24
N VAL A 57 -10.48 39.35 3.57
CA VAL A 57 -9.91 39.29 2.21
C VAL A 57 -8.54 38.56 2.24
N ALA A 58 -7.69 38.84 3.23
CA ALA A 58 -6.42 38.18 3.38
C ALA A 58 -6.57 36.66 3.59
N TYR A 59 -7.54 36.21 4.39
CA TYR A 59 -7.84 34.79 4.58
C TYR A 59 -8.34 34.11 3.31
N VAL A 60 -9.18 34.77 2.53
CA VAL A 60 -9.65 34.26 1.23
C VAL A 60 -8.45 34.08 0.28
N ILE A 61 -7.58 35.10 0.20
CA ILE A 61 -6.37 35.02 -0.63
C ILE A 61 -5.46 33.88 -0.14
N ALA A 62 -5.25 33.74 1.17
CA ALA A 62 -4.44 32.66 1.75
C ALA A 62 -5.02 31.26 1.41
N CYS A 63 -6.35 31.10 1.47
CA CYS A 63 -7.02 29.86 1.06
C CYS A 63 -6.80 29.56 -0.42
N VAL A 64 -6.92 30.56 -1.30
CA VAL A 64 -6.72 30.38 -2.74
C VAL A 64 -5.26 30.00 -3.03
N ILE A 65 -4.30 30.72 -2.42
CA ILE A 65 -2.86 30.38 -2.57
C ILE A 65 -2.60 28.96 -2.08
N MET A 66 -3.14 28.59 -0.92
CA MET A 66 -2.99 27.25 -0.36
C MET A 66 -3.55 26.18 -1.32
N LEU A 67 -4.73 26.39 -1.90
CA LEU A 67 -5.32 25.46 -2.87
C LEU A 67 -4.44 25.30 -4.12
N VAL A 68 -3.87 26.39 -4.64
CA VAL A 68 -2.94 26.32 -5.77
C VAL A 68 -1.69 25.54 -5.41
N VAL A 69 -1.08 25.82 -4.26
CA VAL A 69 0.13 25.11 -3.79
C VAL A 69 -0.18 23.63 -3.58
N MET A 70 -1.31 23.31 -2.94
CA MET A 70 -1.76 21.92 -2.80
C MET A 70 -1.91 21.24 -4.16
N GLY A 71 -2.58 21.89 -5.11
CA GLY A 71 -2.75 21.37 -6.47
C GLY A 71 -1.41 21.05 -7.16
N VAL A 72 -0.41 21.92 -7.00
CA VAL A 72 0.94 21.71 -7.53
C VAL A 72 1.61 20.50 -6.85
N VAL A 73 1.53 20.40 -5.52
CA VAL A 73 2.12 19.26 -4.79
C VAL A 73 1.44 17.95 -5.18
N PHE A 74 0.11 17.93 -5.31
CA PHE A 74 -0.64 16.76 -5.75
C PHE A 74 -0.29 16.36 -7.19
N TYR A 75 -0.11 17.32 -8.08
CA TYR A 75 0.32 17.07 -9.45
C TYR A 75 1.71 16.39 -9.50
N PHE A 76 2.68 16.90 -8.72
CA PHE A 76 3.99 16.28 -8.62
C PHE A 76 3.95 14.89 -8.00
N GLN A 77 3.13 14.70 -6.96
CA GLN A 77 2.94 13.40 -6.32
C GLN A 77 2.35 12.40 -7.31
N TYR A 78 1.30 12.78 -8.03
CA TYR A 78 0.68 11.94 -9.04
C TYR A 78 1.69 11.51 -10.12
N ASN A 79 2.40 12.46 -10.70
CA ASN A 79 3.40 12.16 -11.73
C ASN A 79 4.50 11.22 -11.23
N THR A 80 5.09 11.51 -10.06
CA THR A 80 6.16 10.69 -9.50
C THR A 80 5.65 9.28 -9.11
N SER A 81 4.42 9.17 -8.67
CA SER A 81 3.85 7.88 -8.25
C SER A 81 3.51 6.99 -9.44
N PHE A 82 2.84 7.53 -10.45
CA PHE A 82 2.29 6.73 -11.54
C PHE A 82 3.29 6.54 -12.68
N PHE A 83 3.83 7.62 -13.25
CA PHE A 83 4.71 7.50 -14.42
C PHE A 83 5.96 6.67 -14.13
N SER A 84 6.63 6.94 -13.00
CA SER A 84 7.82 6.17 -12.63
C SER A 84 7.52 4.69 -12.42
N THR A 85 6.36 4.37 -11.84
CA THR A 85 5.96 2.99 -11.60
C THR A 85 5.63 2.25 -12.87
N TYR A 86 4.97 2.88 -13.84
CA TYR A 86 4.67 2.26 -15.14
C TYR A 86 5.94 1.96 -15.94
N ILE A 87 6.90 2.90 -15.96
CA ILE A 87 8.21 2.69 -16.61
C ILE A 87 8.96 1.54 -15.93
N GLU A 88 8.96 1.49 -14.61
CA GLU A 88 9.60 0.40 -13.87
C GLU A 88 8.91 -0.95 -14.12
N SER A 89 7.59 -0.97 -14.24
CA SER A 89 6.82 -2.17 -14.56
C SER A 89 7.12 -2.69 -15.97
N GLU A 90 7.25 -1.79 -16.94
CA GLU A 90 7.67 -2.13 -18.30
C GLU A 90 9.06 -2.77 -18.29
N HIS A 91 10.04 -2.12 -17.69
CA HIS A 91 11.40 -2.67 -17.56
C HIS A 91 11.43 -4.02 -16.85
N ARG A 92 10.63 -4.20 -15.82
CA ARG A 92 10.55 -5.47 -15.09
C ARG A 92 10.04 -6.59 -15.97
N ARG A 93 8.96 -6.36 -16.74
CA ARG A 93 8.41 -7.36 -17.68
C ARG A 93 9.41 -7.71 -18.78
N ILE A 94 10.08 -6.70 -19.36
CA ILE A 94 11.12 -6.90 -20.37
C ILE A 94 12.29 -7.70 -19.79
N ASN A 95 12.80 -7.32 -18.63
CA ASN A 95 13.91 -8.02 -17.98
C ASN A 95 13.58 -9.47 -17.64
N LEU A 96 12.36 -9.76 -17.20
CA LEU A 96 11.92 -11.14 -16.97
C LEU A 96 11.84 -11.95 -18.26
N ALA A 97 11.30 -11.37 -19.33
CA ALA A 97 11.23 -12.01 -20.63
C ALA A 97 12.62 -12.28 -21.24
N GLU A 98 13.53 -11.29 -21.14
CA GLU A 98 14.92 -11.46 -21.54
C GLU A 98 15.61 -12.57 -20.73
N LYS A 99 15.38 -12.58 -19.41
CA LYS A 99 15.94 -13.63 -18.54
C LYS A 99 15.45 -15.02 -18.93
N LEU A 100 14.14 -15.20 -19.24
CA LEU A 100 13.61 -16.47 -19.69
C LEU A 100 14.31 -16.98 -20.95
N ARG A 101 14.69 -16.10 -21.88
CA ARG A 101 15.43 -16.47 -23.09
C ARG A 101 16.82 -17.04 -22.79
N GLU A 102 17.43 -16.67 -21.66
CA GLU A 102 18.77 -17.12 -21.26
C GLU A 102 18.74 -18.40 -20.39
N LEU A 103 17.55 -18.86 -19.98
CA LEU A 103 17.42 -20.02 -19.11
C LEU A 103 17.55 -21.35 -19.85
N PRO A 104 18.11 -22.39 -19.20
CA PRO A 104 18.24 -23.73 -19.79
C PRO A 104 16.87 -24.39 -19.94
N LEU A 105 16.72 -25.31 -20.91
CA LEU A 105 15.48 -26.07 -21.14
C LEU A 105 15.00 -26.82 -19.90
N SER A 106 15.92 -27.30 -19.06
CA SER A 106 15.58 -27.98 -17.81
C SER A 106 14.83 -27.11 -16.80
N PHE A 107 14.86 -25.78 -16.95
CA PHE A 107 14.03 -24.88 -16.16
C PHE A 107 12.56 -25.00 -16.56
N PHE A 108 12.28 -25.06 -17.86
CA PHE A 108 10.92 -25.16 -18.39
C PHE A 108 10.26 -26.53 -18.16
N GLU A 109 11.05 -27.56 -17.95
CA GLU A 109 10.54 -28.87 -17.51
C GLU A 109 10.03 -28.85 -16.06
N LYS A 110 10.60 -27.98 -15.22
CA LYS A 110 10.27 -27.86 -13.78
C LYS A 110 9.20 -26.81 -13.48
N LYS A 111 8.98 -25.87 -14.39
CA LYS A 111 8.04 -24.75 -14.22
C LYS A 111 6.98 -24.81 -15.30
N ASP A 112 5.72 -24.76 -14.89
CA ASP A 112 4.60 -24.67 -15.83
C ASP A 112 4.60 -23.33 -16.56
N LEU A 113 4.25 -23.34 -17.84
CA LEU A 113 4.12 -22.15 -18.68
C LEU A 113 3.05 -21.21 -18.14
N SER A 114 1.98 -21.74 -17.58
CA SER A 114 0.92 -20.95 -16.95
C SER A 114 1.43 -20.18 -15.72
N ASP A 115 2.29 -20.83 -14.89
CA ASP A 115 2.92 -20.19 -13.72
C ASP A 115 3.87 -19.06 -14.14
N LEU A 116 4.66 -19.24 -15.19
CA LEU A 116 5.54 -18.20 -15.73
C LEU A 116 4.75 -17.03 -16.32
N THR A 117 3.68 -17.30 -17.05
CA THR A 117 2.79 -16.28 -17.59
C THR A 117 2.09 -15.50 -16.48
N SER A 118 1.60 -16.20 -15.46
CA SER A 118 1.00 -15.57 -14.27
C SER A 118 2.00 -14.68 -13.52
N THR A 119 3.28 -15.07 -13.44
CA THR A 119 4.33 -14.25 -12.82
C THR A 119 4.61 -12.98 -13.63
N ILE A 120 4.75 -13.07 -14.95
CA ILE A 120 5.10 -11.92 -15.79
C ILE A 120 3.91 -10.96 -15.93
N LEU A 121 2.70 -11.45 -16.10
CA LEU A 121 1.52 -10.61 -16.29
C LEU A 121 0.85 -10.27 -14.97
N GLY A 122 0.52 -11.26 -14.15
CA GLY A 122 -0.25 -11.10 -12.92
C GLY A 122 0.56 -10.46 -11.79
N ASP A 123 1.68 -11.08 -11.40
CA ASP A 123 2.47 -10.61 -10.27
C ASP A 123 3.11 -9.24 -10.54
N CYS A 124 3.54 -8.96 -11.79
CA CYS A 124 4.01 -7.64 -12.19
C CYS A 124 2.93 -6.58 -12.06
N THR A 125 1.67 -6.87 -12.43
CA THR A 125 0.55 -5.93 -12.28
C THR A 125 0.23 -5.66 -10.82
N VAL A 126 0.28 -6.68 -9.95
CA VAL A 126 0.09 -6.48 -8.50
C VAL A 126 1.19 -5.60 -7.91
N LEU A 127 2.45 -5.81 -8.31
CA LEU A 127 3.56 -4.95 -7.88
C LEU A 127 3.44 -3.53 -8.41
N GLU A 128 3.02 -3.35 -9.66
CA GLU A 128 2.74 -2.04 -10.25
C GLU A 128 1.72 -1.27 -9.43
N HIS A 129 0.58 -1.91 -9.09
CA HIS A 129 -0.44 -1.31 -8.22
C HIS A 129 0.11 -0.97 -6.83
N ASN A 130 0.87 -1.88 -6.22
CA ASN A 130 1.43 -1.65 -4.89
C ASN A 130 2.46 -0.52 -4.88
N PHE A 131 3.31 -0.39 -5.89
CA PHE A 131 4.30 0.68 -5.98
C PHE A 131 3.71 2.03 -6.37
N SER A 132 2.60 2.06 -7.14
CA SER A 132 1.94 3.31 -7.49
C SER A 132 1.07 3.87 -6.37
N HIS A 133 0.37 3.01 -5.60
CA HIS A 133 -0.63 3.45 -4.63
C HIS A 133 -0.28 3.18 -3.17
N VAL A 134 0.33 2.03 -2.87
CA VAL A 134 0.41 1.52 -1.51
C VAL A 134 1.72 1.88 -0.81
N MET A 135 2.84 1.55 -1.46
CA MET A 135 4.16 1.66 -0.84
C MET A 135 4.62 3.09 -0.55
N PRO A 136 4.48 4.06 -1.49
CA PRO A 136 4.85 5.45 -1.20
C PRO A 136 3.98 6.05 -0.10
N GLN A 137 2.67 5.72 -0.10
CA GLN A 137 1.75 6.18 0.93
C GLN A 137 2.09 5.58 2.30
N PHE A 138 2.48 4.31 2.36
CA PHE A 138 2.92 3.66 3.59
C PHE A 138 4.12 4.37 4.22
N PHE A 139 5.21 4.50 3.47
CA PHE A 139 6.42 5.14 4.00
C PHE A 139 6.23 6.64 4.21
N GLY A 140 5.56 7.33 3.29
CA GLY A 140 5.25 8.75 3.40
C GLY A 140 4.39 9.07 4.63
N SER A 141 3.40 8.23 4.94
CA SER A 141 2.56 8.40 6.13
C SER A 141 3.32 8.20 7.44
N ILE A 142 4.20 7.21 7.50
CA ILE A 142 5.04 6.98 8.68
C ILE A 142 5.96 8.17 8.91
N ILE A 143 6.67 8.62 7.87
CA ILE A 143 7.62 9.74 7.97
C ILE A 143 6.89 11.04 8.34
N SER A 144 5.78 11.37 7.67
CA SER A 144 4.99 12.56 7.98
C SER A 144 4.42 12.52 9.41
N THR A 145 3.93 11.37 9.84
CA THR A 145 3.44 11.18 11.22
C THR A 145 4.54 11.41 12.24
N ILE A 146 5.76 10.91 12.02
CA ILE A 146 6.89 11.14 12.90
C ILE A 146 7.25 12.64 12.97
N ILE A 147 7.29 13.33 11.81
CA ILE A 147 7.60 14.77 11.76
C ILE A 147 6.55 15.56 12.54
N ILE A 148 5.26 15.29 12.32
CA ILE A 148 4.17 15.97 13.01
C ILE A 148 4.18 15.63 14.51
N ALA A 149 4.43 14.36 14.87
CA ALA A 149 4.54 13.94 16.26
C ALA A 149 5.64 14.69 17.00
N VAL A 150 6.84 14.80 16.40
CA VAL A 150 7.94 15.59 16.97
C VAL A 150 7.53 17.05 17.14
N SER A 151 6.85 17.64 16.15
CA SER A 151 6.35 19.02 16.24
C SER A 151 5.38 19.20 17.41
N LEU A 152 4.47 18.25 17.66
CA LEU A 152 3.51 18.31 18.76
C LEU A 152 4.19 18.32 20.14
N PHE A 153 5.32 17.61 20.31
CA PHE A 153 6.08 17.63 21.57
C PHE A 153 6.65 19.02 21.90
N PHE A 154 7.02 19.81 20.88
CA PHE A 154 7.49 21.17 21.08
C PHE A 154 6.39 22.12 21.56
N PHE A 155 5.12 21.86 21.20
CA PHE A 155 3.99 22.68 21.65
C PHE A 155 3.53 22.31 23.06
N ASN A 156 3.22 21.06 23.34
CA ASN A 156 2.82 20.62 24.67
C ASN A 156 3.05 19.11 24.84
N CYS A 157 4.00 18.74 25.66
CA CYS A 157 4.39 17.35 25.89
C CYS A 157 3.24 16.48 26.44
N LYS A 158 2.41 17.02 27.38
CA LYS A 158 1.30 16.25 27.96
C LYS A 158 0.23 15.90 26.96
N LEU A 159 -0.14 16.87 26.13
CA LEU A 159 -1.11 16.64 25.05
C LEU A 159 -0.54 15.75 23.94
N ALA A 160 0.75 15.92 23.60
CA ALA A 160 1.43 15.07 22.63
C ALA A 160 1.43 13.60 23.07
N VAL A 161 1.77 13.30 24.33
CA VAL A 161 1.68 11.93 24.87
C VAL A 161 0.25 11.41 24.81
N ALA A 162 -0.75 12.22 25.21
CA ALA A 162 -2.16 11.84 25.15
C ALA A 162 -2.67 11.58 23.71
N ALA A 163 -2.04 12.21 22.70
CA ALA A 163 -2.34 11.96 21.30
C ALA A 163 -1.64 10.71 20.75
N LEU A 164 -0.37 10.52 21.06
CA LEU A 164 0.50 9.61 20.31
C LEU A 164 0.58 8.19 20.88
N TRP A 165 0.13 7.94 22.12
CA TRP A 165 0.18 6.61 22.75
C TRP A 165 -0.59 5.53 21.97
N VAL A 166 -1.60 5.92 21.20
CA VAL A 166 -2.41 5.02 20.38
C VAL A 166 -1.67 4.50 19.14
N LEU A 167 -0.68 5.27 18.62
CA LEU A 167 0.07 4.89 17.42
C LEU A 167 0.90 3.60 17.60
N PRO A 168 1.73 3.46 18.65
CA PRO A 168 2.45 2.23 18.92
C PRO A 168 1.52 1.03 19.08
N ILE A 169 0.39 1.20 19.76
CA ILE A 169 -0.57 0.12 19.99
C ILE A 169 -1.19 -0.33 18.66
N ALA A 170 -1.65 0.61 17.82
CA ALA A 170 -2.18 0.30 16.51
C ALA A 170 -1.16 -0.44 15.62
N LEU A 171 0.11 0.01 15.64
CA LEU A 171 1.21 -0.65 14.92
C LEU A 171 1.50 -2.06 15.45
N ILE A 172 1.47 -2.27 16.76
CA ILE A 172 1.66 -3.61 17.38
C ILE A 172 0.53 -4.55 16.95
N ILE A 173 -0.73 -4.12 17.02
CA ILE A 173 -1.87 -4.95 16.62
C ILE A 173 -1.71 -5.43 15.18
N VAL A 174 -1.41 -4.50 14.28
CA VAL A 174 -1.26 -4.82 12.86
C VAL A 174 0.01 -5.63 12.60
N GLY A 175 1.12 -5.31 13.25
CA GLY A 175 2.37 -6.08 13.16
C GLY A 175 2.20 -7.53 13.64
N CYS A 176 1.50 -7.74 14.75
CA CYS A 176 1.21 -9.08 15.29
C CYS A 176 0.26 -9.86 14.38
N SER A 177 -0.63 -9.19 13.65
CA SER A 177 -1.57 -9.85 12.72
C SER A 177 -0.89 -10.47 11.49
N GLY A 178 0.33 -10.06 11.14
CA GLY A 178 1.00 -10.44 9.90
C GLY A 178 1.21 -11.95 9.70
N LYS A 179 1.38 -12.73 10.78
CA LYS A 179 1.45 -14.20 10.68
C LYS A 179 0.10 -14.82 10.33
N VAL A 180 -0.96 -14.32 10.95
CA VAL A 180 -2.34 -14.77 10.73
C VAL A 180 -2.77 -14.41 9.31
N GLN A 181 -2.53 -13.17 8.89
CA GLN A 181 -2.87 -12.69 7.55
C GLN A 181 -2.15 -13.48 6.45
N ARG A 182 -0.84 -13.82 6.63
CA ARG A 182 -0.12 -14.68 5.68
C ARG A 182 -0.73 -16.08 5.58
N GLY A 183 -1.16 -16.67 6.70
CA GLY A 183 -1.84 -17.96 6.73
C GLY A 183 -3.16 -17.91 5.94
N ILE A 184 -3.96 -16.89 6.19
CA ILE A 184 -5.23 -16.64 5.50
C ILE A 184 -5.01 -16.44 3.99
N SER A 185 -4.06 -15.60 3.60
CA SER A 185 -3.74 -15.31 2.20
C SER A 185 -3.27 -16.55 1.45
N ARG A 186 -2.43 -17.39 2.07
CA ARG A 186 -1.99 -18.66 1.47
C ARG A 186 -3.15 -19.63 1.25
N LYS A 187 -4.09 -19.70 2.19
CA LYS A 187 -5.27 -20.57 2.06
C LYS A 187 -6.18 -20.07 0.95
N LYS A 188 -6.48 -18.78 0.92
CA LYS A 188 -7.25 -18.16 -0.17
C LYS A 188 -6.60 -18.42 -1.53
N ARG A 189 -5.27 -18.25 -1.65
CA ARG A 189 -4.53 -18.48 -2.90
C ARG A 189 -4.70 -19.92 -3.41
N LYS A 190 -4.64 -20.93 -2.53
CA LYS A 190 -4.85 -22.32 -2.95
C LYS A 190 -6.23 -22.55 -3.56
N VAL A 191 -7.25 -21.95 -2.99
CA VAL A 191 -8.64 -22.09 -3.48
C VAL A 191 -8.83 -21.32 -4.79
N VAL A 192 -8.20 -20.15 -4.94
CA VAL A 192 -8.18 -19.39 -6.21
C VAL A 192 -7.56 -20.24 -7.31
N LEU A 193 -6.38 -20.83 -7.09
CA LEU A 193 -5.71 -21.68 -8.09
C LEU A 193 -6.57 -22.89 -8.47
N ALA A 194 -7.17 -23.58 -7.50
CA ALA A 194 -8.05 -24.72 -7.78
C ALA A 194 -9.29 -24.32 -8.61
N GLN A 195 -9.79 -23.10 -8.45
CA GLN A 195 -10.88 -22.57 -9.25
C GLN A 195 -10.39 -22.19 -10.66
N GLU A 196 -9.23 -21.55 -10.79
CA GLU A 196 -8.61 -21.21 -12.08
C GLU A 196 -8.33 -22.47 -12.90
N GLU A 197 -7.74 -23.50 -12.29
CA GLU A 197 -7.52 -24.82 -12.91
C GLU A 197 -8.85 -25.46 -13.39
N GLY A 198 -9.90 -25.38 -12.56
CA GLY A 198 -11.21 -25.90 -12.94
C GLY A 198 -11.83 -25.17 -14.14
N PHE A 199 -11.67 -23.86 -14.24
CA PHE A 199 -12.12 -23.12 -15.40
C PHE A 199 -11.32 -23.43 -16.66
N GLN A 200 -10.01 -23.55 -16.51
CA GLN A 200 -9.14 -23.91 -17.63
C GLN A 200 -9.52 -25.29 -18.19
N GLU A 201 -9.66 -26.29 -17.32
CA GLU A 201 -10.07 -27.64 -17.68
C GLU A 201 -11.43 -27.64 -18.40
N TYR A 202 -12.41 -26.86 -17.88
CA TYR A 202 -13.71 -26.70 -18.53
C TYR A 202 -13.60 -26.15 -19.94
N LEU A 203 -12.80 -25.09 -20.15
CA LEU A 203 -12.62 -24.46 -21.46
C LEU A 203 -11.90 -25.39 -22.44
N GLU A 204 -10.96 -26.19 -21.99
CA GLU A 204 -10.25 -27.17 -22.82
C GLU A 204 -11.15 -28.34 -23.22
N THR A 205 -12.01 -28.80 -22.31
CA THR A 205 -12.83 -30.01 -22.51
C THR A 205 -14.28 -29.71 -22.91
N VAL A 206 -14.69 -28.45 -23.04
CA VAL A 206 -16.09 -28.06 -23.31
C VAL A 206 -16.71 -28.73 -24.54
N LYS A 207 -15.90 -28.97 -25.58
CA LYS A 207 -16.40 -29.67 -26.82
C LYS A 207 -16.69 -31.14 -26.51
N ASP A 208 -15.85 -31.78 -25.76
CA ASP A 208 -16.00 -33.19 -25.37
C ASP A 208 -17.18 -33.34 -24.42
N LEU A 209 -17.28 -32.47 -23.40
CA LEU A 209 -18.41 -32.43 -22.47
C LEU A 209 -19.75 -32.30 -23.21
N LYS A 210 -19.84 -31.41 -24.20
CA LYS A 210 -21.03 -31.26 -25.03
C LYS A 210 -21.34 -32.51 -25.89
N SER A 211 -20.31 -33.17 -26.41
CA SER A 211 -20.52 -34.39 -27.24
C SER A 211 -21.07 -35.55 -26.39
N TYR A 212 -20.74 -35.60 -25.07
CA TYR A 212 -21.22 -36.60 -24.14
C TYR A 212 -22.42 -36.17 -23.30
N ASN A 213 -22.96 -34.96 -23.53
CA ASN A 213 -24.05 -34.36 -22.71
C ASN A 213 -23.75 -34.37 -21.22
N ALA A 214 -22.50 -34.06 -20.85
CA ALA A 214 -21.98 -34.12 -19.48
C ALA A 214 -21.68 -32.72 -18.88
N GLU A 215 -22.07 -31.63 -19.56
CA GLU A 215 -21.77 -30.28 -19.13
C GLU A 215 -22.39 -29.93 -17.79
N ASP A 216 -23.64 -30.38 -17.51
CA ASP A 216 -24.34 -30.06 -16.26
C ASP A 216 -23.60 -30.61 -15.02
N THR A 217 -23.09 -31.84 -15.13
CA THR A 217 -22.34 -32.48 -14.03
C THR A 217 -21.02 -31.74 -13.77
N TYR A 218 -20.34 -31.30 -14.85
CA TYR A 218 -19.10 -30.56 -14.71
C TYR A 218 -19.33 -29.16 -14.13
N VAL A 219 -20.36 -28.46 -14.60
CA VAL A 219 -20.75 -27.13 -14.10
C VAL A 219 -21.11 -27.19 -12.60
N GLU A 220 -21.73 -28.29 -12.13
CA GLU A 220 -22.02 -28.46 -10.72
C GLU A 220 -20.74 -28.58 -9.87
N SER A 221 -19.73 -29.34 -10.35
CA SER A 221 -18.40 -29.39 -9.74
C SER A 221 -17.71 -28.01 -9.71
N LEU A 222 -17.85 -27.24 -10.80
CA LEU A 222 -17.29 -25.90 -10.88
C LEU A 222 -17.98 -24.94 -9.91
N LYS A 223 -19.31 -25.04 -9.71
CA LYS A 223 -20.07 -24.29 -8.71
C LYS A 223 -19.54 -24.58 -7.30
N GLU A 224 -19.28 -25.85 -6.97
CA GLU A 224 -18.71 -26.21 -5.67
C GLU A 224 -17.34 -25.55 -5.44
N LYS A 225 -16.47 -25.53 -6.46
CA LYS A 225 -15.19 -24.81 -6.39
C LYS A 225 -15.39 -23.30 -6.19
N MET A 226 -16.38 -22.69 -6.85
CA MET A 226 -16.75 -21.28 -6.67
C MET A 226 -17.29 -20.98 -5.28
N ASP A 227 -18.17 -21.81 -4.74
CA ASP A 227 -18.72 -21.67 -3.38
C ASP A 227 -17.61 -21.77 -2.32
N ASN A 228 -16.64 -22.65 -2.53
CA ASN A 228 -15.47 -22.75 -1.67
C ASN A 228 -14.57 -21.49 -1.76
N LEU A 229 -14.39 -20.93 -2.94
CA LEU A 229 -13.67 -19.68 -3.13
C LEU A 229 -14.39 -18.52 -2.42
N GLU A 230 -15.72 -18.42 -2.55
CA GLU A 230 -16.51 -17.39 -1.88
C GLU A 230 -16.36 -17.49 -0.36
N LYS A 231 -16.55 -18.68 0.22
CA LYS A 231 -16.42 -18.92 1.66
C LYS A 231 -15.02 -18.56 2.19
N GLU A 232 -13.96 -18.99 1.50
CA GLU A 232 -12.60 -18.68 1.94
C GLU A 232 -12.22 -17.22 1.68
N SER A 233 -12.76 -16.59 0.63
CA SER A 233 -12.60 -15.15 0.40
C SER A 233 -13.28 -14.33 1.48
N PHE A 234 -14.51 -14.68 1.86
CA PHE A 234 -15.23 -14.02 2.96
C PHE A 234 -14.52 -14.18 4.31
N ARG A 235 -14.00 -15.38 4.61
CA ARG A 235 -13.19 -15.60 5.81
C ARG A 235 -11.90 -14.80 5.81
N ALA A 236 -11.27 -14.69 4.64
CA ALA A 236 -10.05 -13.90 4.48
C ALA A 236 -10.32 -12.41 4.69
N GLU A 237 -11.40 -11.90 4.13
CA GLU A 237 -11.84 -10.51 4.28
C GLU A 237 -12.14 -10.19 5.73
N LEU A 238 -12.99 -10.98 6.40
CA LEU A 238 -13.28 -10.79 7.82
C LEU A 238 -12.04 -10.89 8.70
N GLY A 239 -11.21 -11.91 8.47
CA GLY A 239 -9.99 -12.11 9.26
C GLY A 239 -9.01 -10.94 9.15
N THR A 240 -8.90 -10.32 7.97
CA THR A 240 -8.06 -9.14 7.76
C THR A 240 -8.71 -7.88 8.34
N SER A 241 -10.02 -7.70 8.09
CA SER A 241 -10.77 -6.51 8.49
C SER A 241 -10.84 -6.33 10.01
N VAL A 242 -10.95 -7.42 10.79
CA VAL A 242 -10.98 -7.35 12.24
C VAL A 242 -9.75 -6.66 12.81
N PHE A 243 -8.55 -7.00 12.33
CA PHE A 243 -7.31 -6.36 12.80
C PHE A 243 -7.22 -4.89 12.39
N VAL A 244 -7.56 -4.58 11.14
CA VAL A 244 -7.50 -3.23 10.59
C VAL A 244 -8.52 -2.32 11.28
N ILE A 245 -9.77 -2.79 11.45
CA ILE A 245 -10.83 -2.03 12.12
C ILE A 245 -10.48 -1.81 13.59
N SER A 246 -9.97 -2.85 14.30
CA SER A 246 -9.55 -2.72 15.69
C SER A 246 -8.44 -1.66 15.85
N ALA A 247 -7.43 -1.68 14.99
CA ALA A 247 -6.37 -0.68 14.99
C ALA A 247 -6.91 0.74 14.69
N SER A 248 -7.83 0.86 13.71
CA SER A 248 -8.47 2.13 13.37
C SER A 248 -9.35 2.67 14.51
N CYS A 249 -10.06 1.80 15.24
CA CYS A 249 -10.82 2.19 16.43
C CYS A 249 -9.90 2.73 17.52
N ILE A 250 -8.74 2.08 17.75
CA ILE A 250 -7.77 2.54 18.74
C ILE A 250 -7.20 3.91 18.37
N LEU A 251 -6.89 4.15 17.08
CA LEU A 251 -6.46 5.49 16.65
C LEU A 251 -7.50 6.57 16.99
N ARG A 252 -8.79 6.28 16.78
CA ARG A 252 -9.86 7.23 17.12
C ARG A 252 -9.98 7.50 18.63
N LEU A 253 -9.62 6.54 19.49
CA LEU A 253 -9.56 6.78 20.95
C LEU A 253 -8.53 7.84 21.32
N GLY A 254 -7.49 8.05 20.50
CA GLY A 254 -6.52 9.11 20.69
C GLY A 254 -7.14 10.53 20.68
N ILE A 255 -8.18 10.75 19.87
CA ILE A 255 -8.91 12.03 19.87
C ILE A 255 -9.64 12.20 21.22
N GLY A 256 -10.29 11.13 21.72
CA GLY A 256 -10.98 11.15 23.01
C GLY A 256 -10.01 11.40 24.19
N THR A 257 -8.83 10.79 24.17
CA THR A 257 -7.82 11.01 25.23
C THR A 257 -7.27 12.44 25.21
N VAL A 258 -7.04 13.00 24.03
CA VAL A 258 -6.64 14.43 23.90
C VAL A 258 -7.75 15.35 24.38
N ALA A 259 -9.01 15.07 24.08
CA ALA A 259 -10.14 15.85 24.56
C ALA A 259 -10.24 15.82 26.10
N LEU A 260 -10.12 14.64 26.72
CA LEU A 260 -10.19 14.49 28.17
C LEU A 260 -9.01 15.15 28.90
N VAL A 261 -7.78 14.85 28.47
CA VAL A 261 -6.57 15.43 29.05
C VAL A 261 -6.52 16.94 28.81
N GLY A 262 -6.86 17.37 27.58
CA GLY A 262 -6.87 18.76 27.20
C GLY A 262 -7.91 19.58 27.99
N ALA A 263 -9.14 19.08 28.16
CA ALA A 263 -10.15 19.71 29.00
C ALA A 263 -9.67 19.85 30.47
N SER A 264 -9.04 18.79 31.01
CA SER A 264 -8.48 18.84 32.37
C SER A 264 -7.37 19.89 32.49
N LEU A 265 -6.49 20.01 31.49
CA LEU A 265 -5.41 21.00 31.49
C LEU A 265 -5.96 22.43 31.30
N LEU A 266 -7.00 22.60 30.50
CA LEU A 266 -7.68 23.87 30.26
C LEU A 266 -8.34 24.39 31.55
N VAL A 267 -9.09 23.52 32.25
CA VAL A 267 -9.71 23.87 33.54
C VAL A 267 -8.67 24.27 34.61
N LYS A 268 -7.48 23.63 34.56
CA LYS A 268 -6.35 23.97 35.45
C LYS A 268 -5.59 25.24 35.03
N GLY A 269 -5.97 25.87 33.92
CA GLY A 269 -5.29 27.04 33.36
C GLY A 269 -3.86 26.76 32.86
N GLN A 270 -3.52 25.48 32.56
CA GLN A 270 -2.19 25.09 32.10
C GLN A 270 -2.03 25.20 30.56
N ILE A 271 -3.11 25.29 29.86
CA ILE A 271 -3.15 25.51 28.41
C ILE A 271 -4.23 26.54 28.07
N ASP A 272 -4.04 27.22 26.96
CA ASP A 272 -5.04 28.10 26.34
C ASP A 272 -6.07 27.34 25.51
N ILE A 273 -7.25 27.89 25.35
CA ILE A 273 -8.34 27.30 24.55
C ILE A 273 -7.93 27.09 23.09
N MET A 274 -7.09 27.98 22.55
CA MET A 274 -6.57 27.87 21.19
C MET A 274 -5.62 26.70 21.04
N THR A 275 -4.73 26.48 22.01
CA THR A 275 -3.86 25.31 22.04
C THR A 275 -4.66 24.02 22.10
N PHE A 276 -5.70 23.97 22.92
CA PHE A 276 -6.60 22.82 23.02
C PHE A 276 -7.29 22.53 21.68
N PHE A 277 -7.87 23.55 21.06
CA PHE A 277 -8.54 23.44 19.77
C PHE A 277 -7.59 22.98 18.66
N MET A 278 -6.39 23.58 18.59
CA MET A 278 -5.36 23.19 17.64
C MET A 278 -4.99 21.72 17.77
N PHE A 279 -4.78 21.23 19.01
CA PHE A 279 -4.41 19.82 19.21
C PHE A 279 -5.50 18.87 18.75
N ILE A 280 -6.79 19.15 19.02
CA ILE A 280 -7.89 18.30 18.53
C ILE A 280 -7.89 18.25 17.00
N LEU A 281 -7.72 19.39 16.34
CA LEU A 281 -7.71 19.46 14.87
C LEU A 281 -6.50 18.70 14.27
N VAL A 282 -5.29 18.94 14.78
CA VAL A 282 -4.08 18.27 14.28
C VAL A 282 -4.18 16.77 14.50
N VAL A 283 -4.62 16.34 15.69
CA VAL A 283 -4.73 14.92 16.04
C VAL A 283 -5.79 14.22 15.19
N SER A 284 -6.90 14.87 14.87
CA SER A 284 -7.91 14.30 13.97
C SER A 284 -7.34 14.04 12.57
N ARG A 285 -6.42 14.88 12.10
CA ARG A 285 -5.80 14.78 10.79
C ARG A 285 -4.61 13.80 10.72
N ILE A 286 -3.80 13.71 11.78
CA ILE A 286 -2.61 12.84 11.81
C ILE A 286 -2.96 11.37 11.66
N TYR A 287 -4.16 10.96 12.08
CA TYR A 287 -4.59 9.56 12.01
C TYR A 287 -5.08 9.13 10.63
N GLU A 288 -5.54 10.05 9.76
CA GLU A 288 -6.05 9.71 8.43
C GLU A 288 -5.02 8.98 7.55
N PRO A 289 -3.78 9.49 7.34
CA PRO A 289 -2.76 8.78 6.59
C PRO A 289 -2.39 7.42 7.19
N MET A 290 -2.40 7.32 8.52
CA MET A 290 -2.10 6.06 9.21
C MET A 290 -3.20 5.02 9.04
N GLN A 291 -4.48 5.42 9.04
CA GLN A 291 -5.59 4.51 8.76
C GLN A 291 -5.49 3.91 7.35
N GLY A 292 -5.25 4.74 6.32
CA GLY A 292 -5.02 4.28 4.96
C GLY A 292 -3.84 3.31 4.84
N THR A 293 -2.76 3.61 5.56
CA THR A 293 -1.58 2.73 5.66
C THR A 293 -1.92 1.37 6.26
N LEU A 294 -2.69 1.34 7.35
CA LEU A 294 -3.10 0.09 8.00
C LEU A 294 -4.02 -0.75 7.11
N MET A 295 -4.91 -0.12 6.35
CA MET A 295 -5.78 -0.83 5.39
C MET A 295 -4.99 -1.52 4.28
N ASN A 296 -3.91 -0.90 3.83
CA ASN A 296 -3.08 -1.42 2.74
C ASN A 296 -1.98 -2.39 3.19
N LEU A 297 -1.84 -2.62 4.50
CA LEU A 297 -0.76 -3.47 5.02
C LEU A 297 -0.84 -4.92 4.53
N ALA A 298 -2.06 -5.45 4.34
CA ALA A 298 -2.26 -6.79 3.78
C ALA A 298 -1.66 -6.91 2.37
N ALA A 299 -1.81 -5.88 1.54
CA ALA A 299 -1.22 -5.82 0.20
C ALA A 299 0.32 -5.80 0.26
N ILE A 300 0.90 -5.08 1.22
CA ILE A 300 2.35 -5.04 1.44
C ILE A 300 2.89 -6.41 1.87
N ILE A 301 2.18 -7.10 2.75
CA ILE A 301 2.60 -8.43 3.23
C ILE A 301 2.51 -9.49 2.12
N SER A 302 1.47 -9.42 1.28
CA SER A 302 1.30 -10.37 0.16
C SER A 302 2.29 -10.15 -0.97
N GLN A 303 2.81 -8.95 -1.11
CA GLN A 303 3.79 -8.59 -2.14
C GLN A 303 5.10 -9.37 -2.03
N ASP A 304 5.54 -9.73 -0.82
CA ASP A 304 6.78 -10.50 -0.62
C ASP A 304 6.75 -11.83 -1.39
N VAL A 305 5.58 -12.46 -1.51
CA VAL A 305 5.41 -13.73 -2.27
C VAL A 305 5.59 -13.50 -3.78
N ASN A 306 5.05 -12.41 -4.31
CA ASN A 306 5.16 -12.09 -5.73
C ASN A 306 6.62 -11.75 -6.11
N VAL A 307 7.32 -11.02 -5.23
CA VAL A 307 8.74 -10.72 -5.39
C VAL A 307 9.59 -12.00 -5.32
N GLU A 308 9.27 -12.94 -4.43
CA GLU A 308 9.98 -14.21 -4.31
C GLU A 308 9.89 -15.02 -5.61
N ARG A 309 8.71 -15.14 -6.22
CA ARG A 309 8.51 -15.81 -7.51
C ARG A 309 9.31 -15.18 -8.64
N MET A 310 9.34 -13.84 -8.72
CA MET A 310 10.17 -13.14 -9.70
C MET A 310 11.66 -13.38 -9.47
N ASN A 311 12.09 -13.36 -8.21
CA ASN A 311 13.47 -13.62 -7.84
C ASN A 311 13.90 -15.06 -8.16
N GLU A 312 13.00 -16.04 -8.09
CA GLU A 312 13.27 -17.41 -8.54
C GLU A 312 13.66 -17.44 -10.02
N ILE A 313 12.97 -16.69 -10.88
CA ILE A 313 13.29 -16.58 -12.31
C ILE A 313 14.60 -15.83 -12.49
N THR A 314 14.70 -14.62 -11.89
CA THR A 314 15.82 -13.70 -12.11
C THR A 314 17.15 -14.26 -11.62
N ASN A 315 17.15 -15.00 -10.50
CA ASN A 315 18.37 -15.55 -9.88
C ASN A 315 18.67 -16.96 -10.37
N TYR A 316 17.83 -17.57 -11.23
CA TYR A 316 18.13 -18.88 -11.77
C TYR A 316 19.39 -18.84 -12.64
N PRO A 317 20.31 -19.81 -12.51
CA PRO A 317 21.54 -19.82 -13.28
C PRO A 317 21.25 -19.89 -14.78
N VAL A 318 21.91 -19.03 -15.55
CA VAL A 318 21.83 -19.02 -17.01
C VAL A 318 22.59 -20.21 -17.58
N GLN A 319 22.24 -20.61 -18.79
CA GLN A 319 22.96 -21.63 -19.52
C GLN A 319 24.41 -21.16 -19.76
N SER A 320 25.38 -21.93 -19.30
CA SER A 320 26.79 -21.65 -19.49
C SER A 320 27.34 -22.54 -20.63
N GLY A 321 28.06 -21.95 -21.56
CA GLY A 321 28.72 -22.63 -22.66
C GLY A 321 29.56 -21.64 -23.46
N ASP A 322 30.57 -22.12 -24.16
CA ASP A 322 31.45 -21.30 -25.00
C ASP A 322 30.85 -20.94 -26.36
N GLY A 323 29.63 -21.41 -26.66
CA GLY A 323 28.92 -21.14 -27.91
C GLY A 323 29.52 -21.85 -29.13
N SER A 324 30.52 -22.66 -28.97
CA SER A 324 31.18 -23.45 -30.04
C SER A 324 30.50 -24.80 -30.23
N LEU A 325 29.20 -24.83 -30.49
CA LEU A 325 28.51 -26.04 -30.95
C LEU A 325 28.81 -26.21 -32.45
N ASP A 326 29.68 -27.15 -32.76
CA ASP A 326 29.78 -27.64 -34.13
C ASP A 326 28.42 -28.19 -34.58
N VAL A 327 27.95 -27.74 -35.70
CA VAL A 327 26.60 -27.98 -36.28
C VAL A 327 26.28 -29.46 -36.49
N CYS A 328 27.19 -30.35 -36.22
CA CYS A 328 27.10 -31.78 -36.53
C CYS A 328 26.23 -32.63 -35.59
N LEU A 329 25.76 -32.09 -34.46
CA LEU A 329 24.97 -32.85 -33.46
C LEU A 329 23.44 -32.69 -33.59
N LEU A 330 22.95 -32.00 -34.63
CA LEU A 330 21.51 -31.78 -34.87
C LEU A 330 20.85 -32.94 -35.67
N TYR A 331 21.58 -33.97 -36.08
CA TYR A 331 21.09 -35.04 -36.93
C TYR A 331 21.41 -36.47 -36.44
N THR A 332 21.54 -36.69 -35.15
CA THR A 332 21.60 -38.06 -34.62
C THR A 332 20.35 -38.36 -33.78
#